data_9c24d8e2112051814bfe312f2d5eba79
#
_entry.id   9c24d8e2112051814bfe312f2d5eba79
#
_cell.length_a   1.000
_cell.length_b   1.000
_cell.length_c   1.000
_cell.angle_alpha   90.00
_cell.angle_beta   90.00
_cell.angle_gamma   90.00
#
_symmetry.space_group_name_H-M   'P 1'
#
loop_
_entity.id
_entity.type
_entity.pdbx_description
1 polymer ?
#
loop_
_entity_poly.entity_id
_entity_poly.type
_entity_poly.pdbx_seq_one_letter_code
_entity_poly.pdbx_strand_id
1 'polypeptide(L)'
;PIVTIPRIGQQAFKAVIEENFHHRCAVTGDRVRPVLQAAHVLPVSEGGEHRVDNGLLLRSDVHTLFDHGYVGVDEKYRLRVSPALRERFGNGDWFYAREGTEIAVPDRPADRPNRRFLEWHMEERFLRKTV
;
A
#
# COMPACT_ATOMS: atom_id res chain seq x y z
N PRO A 1 8.10 -0.60 28.50
CA PRO A 1 7.76 0.71 27.94
C PRO A 1 7.02 0.58 26.63
N ILE A 2 6.03 1.41 26.46
CA ILE A 2 5.25 1.43 25.22
C ILE A 2 6.02 2.29 24.22
N VAL A 3 6.37 1.68 23.09
CA VAL A 3 6.96 2.43 22.00
C VAL A 3 5.81 3.08 21.22
N THR A 4 5.72 4.40 21.31
CA THR A 4 4.69 5.15 20.60
C THR A 4 5.27 5.67 19.30
N ILE A 5 4.61 5.36 18.18
CA ILE A 5 4.96 5.94 16.89
C ILE A 5 4.27 7.29 16.80
N PRO A 6 5.01 8.39 16.65
CA PRO A 6 4.41 9.72 16.62
C PRO A 6 3.44 9.89 15.47
N ARG A 7 2.36 10.61 15.75
CA ARG A 7 1.47 11.11 14.70
C ARG A 7 2.12 12.30 14.03
N ILE A 8 1.92 12.43 12.75
CA ILE A 8 2.41 13.55 11.96
C ILE A 8 1.24 14.15 11.18
N GLY A 9 1.40 15.38 10.73
CA GLY A 9 0.39 16.02 9.89
C GLY A 9 0.37 15.41 8.48
N GLN A 10 -0.69 15.67 7.74
CA GLN A 10 -0.86 15.10 6.40
C GLN A 10 0.27 15.44 5.44
N GLN A 11 0.72 16.70 5.43
CA GLN A 11 1.82 17.10 4.56
C GLN A 11 3.14 16.44 4.96
N ALA A 12 3.40 16.37 6.26
CA ALA A 12 4.59 15.71 6.79
C ALA A 12 4.53 14.20 6.52
N PHE A 13 3.37 13.60 6.62
CA PHE A 13 3.16 12.19 6.29
C PHE A 13 3.59 11.90 4.85
N LYS A 14 3.09 12.71 3.90
CA LYS A 14 3.46 12.56 2.49
C LYS A 14 4.97 12.65 2.29
N ALA A 15 5.59 13.67 2.87
CA ALA A 15 7.03 13.90 2.73
C ALA A 15 7.85 12.73 3.29
N VAL A 16 7.46 12.22 4.46
CA VAL A 16 8.17 11.10 5.09
C VAL A 16 8.00 9.80 4.29
N ILE A 17 6.79 9.52 3.83
CA ILE A 17 6.54 8.32 3.03
C ILE A 17 7.32 8.40 1.71
N GLU A 18 7.32 9.54 1.04
CA GLU A 18 8.10 9.73 -0.18
C GLU A 18 9.59 9.45 0.05
N GLU A 19 10.14 9.99 1.13
CA GLU A 19 11.54 9.82 1.47
C GLU A 19 11.85 8.35 1.82
N ASN A 20 11.03 7.73 2.66
CA ASN A 20 11.25 6.36 3.11
C ASN A 20 11.18 5.34 1.98
N PHE A 21 10.40 5.62 0.94
CA PHE A 21 10.29 4.77 -0.24
C PHE A 21 11.21 5.21 -1.38
N HIS A 22 12.16 6.12 -1.10
CA HIS A 22 13.14 6.61 -2.08
C HIS A 22 12.49 7.19 -3.34
N HIS A 23 11.34 7.86 -3.17
CA HIS A 23 10.59 8.50 -4.26
C HIS A 23 10.24 7.52 -5.39
N ARG A 24 9.94 6.27 -5.03
CA ARG A 24 9.53 5.23 -5.99
C ARG A 24 8.23 4.57 -5.56
N CYS A 25 7.39 4.23 -6.53
CA CYS A 25 6.21 3.40 -6.26
C CYS A 25 6.67 2.05 -5.69
N ALA A 26 6.08 1.64 -4.58
CA ALA A 26 6.44 0.38 -3.91
C ALA A 26 6.18 -0.85 -4.79
N VAL A 27 5.20 -0.77 -5.70
CA VAL A 27 4.78 -1.89 -6.55
C VAL A 27 5.43 -1.84 -7.93
N THR A 28 5.41 -0.68 -8.58
CA THR A 28 5.88 -0.56 -9.97
C THR A 28 7.33 -0.12 -10.09
N GLY A 29 7.88 0.51 -9.06
CA GLY A 29 9.21 1.08 -9.11
C GLY A 29 9.31 2.41 -9.83
N ASP A 30 8.18 2.94 -10.32
CA ASP A 30 8.16 4.23 -11.03
C ASP A 30 8.63 5.38 -10.17
N ARG A 31 9.35 6.31 -10.80
CA ARG A 31 9.90 7.51 -10.15
C ARG A 31 9.28 8.80 -10.63
N VAL A 32 8.18 8.72 -11.35
CA VAL A 32 7.51 9.92 -11.88
C VAL A 32 6.73 10.57 -10.74
N ARG A 33 7.39 11.47 -10.03
CA ARG A 33 6.86 12.08 -8.79
C ARG A 33 5.43 12.62 -8.89
N PRO A 34 5.03 13.31 -9.96
CA PRO A 34 3.67 13.84 -10.05
C PRO A 34 2.55 12.80 -9.91
N VAL A 35 2.83 11.54 -10.20
CA VAL A 35 1.83 10.47 -10.09
C VAL A 35 2.01 9.59 -8.86
N LEU A 36 2.98 9.91 -7.99
CA LEU A 36 3.20 9.14 -6.76
C LEU A 36 2.39 9.74 -5.62
N GLN A 37 1.72 8.89 -4.87
CA GLN A 37 0.83 9.27 -3.79
C GLN A 37 1.15 8.48 -2.53
N ALA A 38 1.10 9.16 -1.38
CA ALA A 38 1.25 8.49 -0.09
C ALA A 38 -0.11 7.93 0.33
N ALA A 39 -0.25 6.62 0.20
CA ALA A 39 -1.48 5.92 0.54
C ALA A 39 -1.47 5.48 1.99
N HIS A 40 -2.59 5.67 2.70
CA HIS A 40 -2.79 5.05 4.01
C HIS A 40 -3.20 3.60 3.83
N VAL A 41 -2.55 2.69 4.53
CA VAL A 41 -2.94 1.27 4.52
C VAL A 41 -4.26 1.10 5.26
N LEU A 42 -4.33 1.60 6.51
CA LEU A 42 -5.58 1.74 7.25
C LEU A 42 -6.10 3.15 7.02
N PRO A 43 -7.24 3.31 6.32
CA PRO A 43 -7.74 4.64 5.97
C PRO A 43 -8.09 5.49 7.18
N VAL A 44 -7.95 6.80 7.04
CA VAL A 44 -8.34 7.75 8.09
C VAL A 44 -9.83 7.57 8.46
N SER A 45 -10.68 7.30 7.47
CA SER A 45 -12.11 7.04 7.70
C SER A 45 -12.38 5.81 8.57
N GLU A 46 -11.42 4.91 8.68
CA GLU A 46 -11.52 3.67 9.49
C GLU A 46 -10.63 3.74 10.73
N GLY A 47 -10.28 4.94 11.17
CA GLY A 47 -9.44 5.13 12.35
C GLY A 47 -7.94 5.13 12.09
N GLY A 48 -7.53 5.12 10.83
CA GLY A 48 -6.11 5.21 10.47
C GLY A 48 -5.55 6.58 10.78
N GLU A 49 -4.26 6.62 11.07
CA GLU A 49 -3.56 7.83 11.43
C GLU A 49 -2.43 8.14 10.45
N HIS A 50 -1.95 9.37 10.46
CA HIS A 50 -0.77 9.78 9.70
C HIS A 50 0.48 9.27 10.42
N ARG A 51 0.66 7.96 10.41
CA ARG A 51 1.80 7.29 11.03
C ARG A 51 2.76 6.82 9.97
N VAL A 52 4.05 6.87 10.27
CA VAL A 52 5.09 6.41 9.34
C VAL A 52 4.86 4.95 8.93
N ASP A 53 4.38 4.12 9.85
CA ASP A 53 4.12 2.70 9.59
C ASP A 53 2.73 2.43 9.01
N ASN A 54 2.02 3.46 8.56
CA ASN A 54 0.70 3.32 7.93
C ASN A 54 0.70 3.87 6.50
N GLY A 55 1.82 3.81 5.83
CA GLY A 55 1.93 4.39 4.50
C GLY A 55 2.60 3.48 3.47
N LEU A 56 2.15 3.64 2.24
CA LEU A 56 2.77 3.07 1.05
C LEU A 56 2.88 4.19 0.01
N LEU A 57 4.01 4.28 -0.66
CA LEU A 57 4.11 5.20 -1.80
C LEU A 57 3.69 4.45 -3.05
N LEU A 58 2.62 4.89 -3.68
CA LEU A 58 2.01 4.20 -4.81
C LEU A 58 1.75 5.16 -5.97
N ARG A 59 1.97 4.68 -7.18
CA ARG A 59 1.50 5.37 -8.38
C ARG A 59 -0.01 5.51 -8.32
N SER A 60 -0.56 6.59 -8.83
CA SER A 60 -1.97 6.95 -8.66
C SER A 60 -2.96 5.85 -9.07
N ASP A 61 -2.70 5.12 -10.14
CA ASP A 61 -3.54 4.01 -10.57
C ASP A 61 -3.44 2.81 -9.61
N VAL A 62 -2.24 2.51 -9.12
CA VAL A 62 -2.02 1.46 -8.13
C VAL A 62 -2.70 1.82 -6.82
N HIS A 63 -2.62 3.09 -6.40
CA HIS A 63 -3.31 3.58 -5.21
C HIS A 63 -4.83 3.36 -5.32
N THR A 64 -5.40 3.69 -6.48
CA THR A 64 -6.82 3.46 -6.73
C THR A 64 -7.18 1.98 -6.64
N LEU A 65 -6.38 1.11 -7.27
CA LEU A 65 -6.61 -0.34 -7.20
C LEU A 65 -6.49 -0.87 -5.77
N PHE A 66 -5.52 -0.36 -5.02
CA PHE A 66 -5.34 -0.74 -3.62
C PHE A 66 -6.54 -0.35 -2.77
N ASP A 67 -7.02 0.88 -2.90
CA ASP A 67 -8.15 1.37 -2.12
C ASP A 67 -9.44 0.61 -2.44
N HIS A 68 -9.60 0.16 -3.69
CA HIS A 68 -10.77 -0.60 -4.11
C HIS A 68 -10.63 -2.11 -3.95
N GLY A 69 -9.51 -2.57 -3.42
CA GLY A 69 -9.30 -3.98 -3.10
C GLY A 69 -8.91 -4.88 -4.26
N TYR A 70 -8.54 -4.31 -5.41
CA TYR A 70 -8.08 -5.10 -6.55
C TYR A 70 -6.64 -5.58 -6.40
N VAL A 71 -5.86 -4.86 -5.62
CA VAL A 71 -4.53 -5.31 -5.20
C VAL A 71 -4.39 -5.11 -3.69
N GLY A 72 -3.50 -5.87 -3.08
CA GLY A 72 -3.18 -5.75 -1.67
C GLY A 72 -1.73 -6.14 -1.42
N VAL A 73 -1.32 -6.04 -0.18
CA VAL A 73 0.02 -6.44 0.27
C VAL A 73 -0.16 -7.29 1.52
N ASP A 74 0.42 -8.48 1.52
CA ASP A 74 0.30 -9.36 2.68
C ASP A 74 1.32 -9.00 3.78
N GLU A 75 1.26 -9.72 4.90
CA GLU A 75 2.12 -9.46 6.06
C GLU A 75 3.60 -9.78 5.82
N LYS A 76 3.92 -10.38 4.69
CA LYS A 76 5.31 -10.64 4.26
C LYS A 76 5.75 -9.63 3.20
N TYR A 77 4.99 -8.55 3.03
CA TYR A 77 5.27 -7.48 2.06
C TYR A 77 5.27 -7.99 0.62
N ARG A 78 4.41 -8.94 0.29
CA ARG A 78 4.26 -9.46 -1.06
C ARG A 78 2.99 -8.92 -1.69
N LEU A 79 3.08 -8.59 -2.97
CA LEU A 79 1.92 -8.13 -3.74
C LEU A 79 0.91 -9.26 -3.89
N ARG A 80 -0.36 -8.93 -3.62
CA ARG A 80 -1.48 -9.83 -3.86
C ARG A 80 -2.41 -9.18 -4.86
N VAL A 81 -2.84 -9.95 -5.86
CA VAL A 81 -3.71 -9.45 -6.92
C VAL A 81 -5.03 -10.20 -6.88
N SER A 82 -6.14 -9.45 -6.80
CA SER A 82 -7.46 -10.06 -6.72
C SER A 82 -7.88 -10.69 -8.04
N PRO A 83 -8.51 -11.86 -8.01
CA PRO A 83 -9.12 -12.44 -9.21
C PRO A 83 -10.20 -11.54 -9.81
N ALA A 84 -10.80 -10.65 -9.00
CA ALA A 84 -11.82 -9.72 -9.44
C ALA A 84 -11.35 -8.76 -10.53
N LEU A 85 -10.05 -8.44 -10.55
CA LEU A 85 -9.49 -7.54 -11.56
C LEU A 85 -9.69 -8.11 -12.97
N ARG A 86 -9.34 -9.39 -13.16
CA ARG A 86 -9.51 -10.07 -14.45
C ARG A 86 -10.98 -10.38 -14.72
N GLU A 87 -11.68 -10.87 -13.71
CA GLU A 87 -13.08 -11.27 -13.86
C GLU A 87 -13.99 -10.12 -14.25
N ARG A 88 -13.76 -8.93 -13.70
CA ARG A 88 -14.60 -7.76 -13.97
C ARG A 88 -14.18 -6.99 -15.20
N PHE A 89 -12.89 -6.93 -15.49
CA PHE A 89 -12.36 -6.03 -16.54
C PHE A 89 -11.59 -6.75 -17.64
N GLY A 90 -11.33 -8.03 -17.52
CA GLY A 90 -10.57 -8.80 -18.50
C GLY A 90 -9.12 -8.36 -18.65
N ASN A 91 -8.60 -7.63 -17.68
CA ASN A 91 -7.27 -7.03 -17.69
C ASN A 91 -6.52 -7.30 -16.39
N GLY A 92 -5.25 -6.88 -16.34
CA GLY A 92 -4.47 -6.97 -15.12
C GLY A 92 -3.21 -7.82 -15.28
N ASP A 93 -2.86 -8.21 -16.49
CA ASP A 93 -1.74 -9.13 -16.75
C ASP A 93 -0.43 -8.66 -16.12
N TRP A 94 -0.15 -7.36 -16.18
CA TRP A 94 1.05 -6.81 -15.55
C TRP A 94 1.10 -7.12 -14.06
N PHE A 95 -0.04 -6.99 -13.37
CA PHE A 95 -0.14 -7.26 -11.93
C PHE A 95 -0.08 -8.74 -11.63
N TYR A 96 -0.81 -9.56 -12.40
CA TYR A 96 -0.82 -11.02 -12.18
C TYR A 96 0.56 -11.63 -12.37
N ALA A 97 1.35 -11.12 -13.31
CA ALA A 97 2.71 -11.57 -13.51
C ALA A 97 3.59 -11.34 -12.29
N ARG A 98 3.20 -10.45 -11.40
CA ARG A 98 3.96 -10.08 -10.19
C ARG A 98 3.30 -10.55 -8.89
N GLU A 99 2.23 -11.33 -9.00
CA GLU A 99 1.58 -11.92 -7.82
C GLU A 99 2.59 -12.66 -6.96
N GLY A 100 2.63 -12.36 -5.67
CA GLY A 100 3.51 -13.01 -4.72
C GLY A 100 4.93 -12.46 -4.65
N THR A 101 5.29 -11.48 -5.50
CA THR A 101 6.61 -10.85 -5.42
C THR A 101 6.65 -9.81 -4.31
N GLU A 102 7.83 -9.61 -3.71
CA GLU A 102 8.00 -8.62 -2.66
C GLU A 102 7.93 -7.20 -3.23
N ILE A 103 7.21 -6.33 -2.52
CA ILE A 103 7.20 -4.90 -2.83
C ILE A 103 8.45 -4.24 -2.25
N ALA A 104 8.76 -3.03 -2.72
CA ALA A 104 9.81 -2.22 -2.09
C ALA A 104 9.29 -1.74 -0.73
N VAL A 105 10.15 -1.76 0.27
CA VAL A 105 9.83 -1.32 1.63
C VAL A 105 10.92 -0.38 2.14
N PRO A 106 10.62 0.46 3.14
CA PRO A 106 11.64 1.29 3.78
C PRO A 106 12.80 0.46 4.33
N ASP A 107 13.98 1.08 4.37
CA ASP A 107 15.19 0.41 4.82
C ASP A 107 15.10 -0.03 6.28
N ARG A 108 14.55 0.85 7.14
CA ARG A 108 14.42 0.55 8.56
C ARG A 108 13.11 -0.20 8.83
N PRO A 109 13.16 -1.34 9.50
CA PRO A 109 11.94 -2.12 9.80
C PRO A 109 10.84 -1.32 10.50
N ALA A 110 11.22 -0.39 11.39
CA ALA A 110 10.24 0.43 12.12
C ALA A 110 9.42 1.37 11.21
N ASP A 111 9.94 1.68 10.02
CA ASP A 111 9.30 2.58 9.07
C ASP A 111 8.39 1.82 8.09
N ARG A 112 8.44 0.50 8.10
CA ARG A 112 7.67 -0.33 7.18
C ARG A 112 6.21 -0.39 7.56
N PRO A 113 5.30 -0.62 6.60
CA PRO A 113 3.89 -0.76 6.93
C PRO A 113 3.65 -1.80 8.03
N ASN A 114 2.86 -1.42 9.02
CA ASN A 114 2.53 -2.28 10.14
C ASN A 114 1.73 -3.48 9.63
N ARG A 115 2.15 -4.67 10.03
CA ARG A 115 1.51 -5.92 9.59
C ARG A 115 0.04 -5.98 9.94
N ARG A 116 -0.37 -5.42 11.07
CA ARG A 116 -1.78 -5.39 11.47
C ARG A 116 -2.62 -4.57 10.51
N PHE A 117 -2.06 -3.47 9.98
CA PHE A 117 -2.77 -2.65 9.00
C PHE A 117 -2.88 -3.38 7.67
N LEU A 118 -1.82 -4.07 7.27
CA LEU A 118 -1.85 -4.89 6.05
C LEU A 118 -2.87 -6.02 6.16
N GLU A 119 -2.92 -6.71 7.31
CA GLU A 119 -3.91 -7.74 7.58
C GLU A 119 -5.32 -7.18 7.49
N TRP A 120 -5.56 -6.01 8.10
CA TRP A 120 -6.85 -5.35 8.03
C TRP A 120 -7.28 -5.11 6.58
N HIS A 121 -6.37 -4.59 5.76
CA HIS A 121 -6.66 -4.32 4.35
C HIS A 121 -7.00 -5.61 3.60
N MET A 122 -6.24 -6.67 3.81
CA MET A 122 -6.49 -7.96 3.19
C MET A 122 -7.82 -8.58 3.61
N GLU A 123 -8.24 -8.35 4.86
CA GLU A 123 -9.51 -8.87 5.36
C GLU A 123 -10.70 -8.02 4.97
N GLU A 124 -10.57 -6.70 5.03
CA GLU A 124 -11.72 -5.79 4.92
C GLU A 124 -11.87 -5.17 3.53
N ARG A 125 -10.82 -5.07 2.75
CA ARG A 125 -10.85 -4.40 1.44
C ARG A 125 -10.52 -5.30 0.26
N PHE A 126 -9.54 -6.18 0.42
CA PHE A 126 -9.09 -7.03 -0.67
C PHE A 126 -10.22 -7.94 -1.16
N LEU A 127 -10.47 -7.93 -2.46
CA LEU A 127 -11.56 -8.70 -3.07
C LEU A 127 -11.07 -10.12 -3.37
N ARG A 128 -11.63 -11.09 -2.66
CA ARG A 128 -11.21 -12.49 -2.83
C ARG A 128 -12.00 -13.22 -3.90
N LYS A 129 -13.23 -12.77 -4.13
CA LYS A 129 -14.15 -13.35 -5.12
C LYS A 129 -15.03 -12.27 -5.73
N THR A 130 -15.44 -12.50 -6.97
CA THR A 130 -16.44 -11.69 -7.65
C THR A 130 -17.79 -12.38 -7.58
N VAL A 131 -18.38 -12.38 -6.48
CA VAL A 131 -19.73 -13.00 -6.41
C VAL A 131 -20.77 -11.92 -6.41
#